data_66b5bd6bd3c5bfc02eec1685585f614a
#
_entry.id   66b5bd6bd3c5bfc02eec1685585f614a
#
_cell.length_a   1.000
_cell.length_b   1.000
_cell.length_c   1.000
_cell.angle_alpha   90.00
_cell.angle_beta   90.00
_cell.angle_gamma   90.00
#
_symmetry.space_group_name_H-M   'P 1'
#
loop_
_entity.id
_entity.type
_entity.pdbx_description
1 polymer ?
#
loop_
_entity_poly.entity_id
_entity_poly.type
_entity_poly.pdbx_seq_one_letter_code
_entity_poly.pdbx_strand_id
1 'polypeptide(L)'
;MAKKERIREALTGLPTREYLMERMALGWRPAFIEWEREILPEGAPEPYAEEIPYGLQVAADCGGLVENSQENEIITLALDMIVEDCPLSRVAAELNQRGHKTRAGTAWTPSDLFVLLPRMIQVGPRLFSSEQWIHRRQRLPRVV
;
A
#
# COMPACT_ATOMS: atom_id res chain seq x y z
N MET A 1 48.84 -27.57 1.46
CA MET A 1 47.47 -27.21 1.10
C MET A 1 46.78 -26.57 2.26
N ALA A 2 46.15 -25.44 2.05
CA ALA A 2 45.36 -24.77 3.10
C ALA A 2 44.10 -25.57 3.37
N LYS A 3 43.85 -25.89 4.64
CA LYS A 3 42.56 -26.43 5.08
C LYS A 3 41.53 -25.33 5.17
N LYS A 4 40.34 -25.55 4.60
CA LYS A 4 39.20 -24.67 4.79
C LYS A 4 38.32 -25.17 5.92
N GLU A 5 38.10 -24.33 6.88
CA GLU A 5 37.12 -24.56 7.94
C GLU A 5 35.84 -23.81 7.56
N ARG A 6 34.68 -24.44 7.77
CA ARG A 6 33.36 -23.84 7.48
C ARG A 6 32.47 -23.94 8.71
N ILE A 7 31.83 -22.83 9.01
CA ILE A 7 30.75 -22.79 10.03
C ILE A 7 29.47 -22.33 9.37
N ARG A 8 28.36 -22.81 9.89
CA ARG A 8 27.01 -22.43 9.44
C ARG A 8 26.24 -21.91 10.63
N GLU A 9 25.81 -20.66 10.55
CA GLU A 9 25.06 -20.02 11.62
C GLU A 9 23.67 -19.65 11.12
N ALA A 10 22.65 -20.00 11.89
CA ALA A 10 21.29 -19.56 11.64
C ALA A 10 21.13 -18.11 12.07
N LEU A 11 20.49 -17.30 11.21
CA LEU A 11 20.21 -15.90 11.52
C LEU A 11 18.79 -15.75 12.06
N THR A 12 18.62 -14.99 13.12
CA THR A 12 17.31 -14.61 13.68
C THR A 12 16.80 -13.30 13.08
N GLY A 13 17.61 -12.62 12.28
CA GLY A 13 17.30 -11.36 11.60
C GLY A 13 18.43 -11.00 10.65
N LEU A 14 18.39 -9.82 10.07
CA LEU A 14 19.47 -9.36 9.19
C LEU A 14 20.77 -9.23 9.96
N PRO A 15 21.90 -9.73 9.40
CA PRO A 15 23.20 -9.57 10.03
C PRO A 15 23.58 -8.09 10.09
N THR A 16 24.11 -7.67 11.24
CA THR A 16 24.61 -6.30 11.41
C THR A 16 26.00 -6.16 10.82
N ARG A 17 26.37 -4.91 10.52
CA ARG A 17 27.72 -4.61 10.04
C ARG A 17 28.77 -5.01 11.07
N GLU A 18 28.51 -4.77 12.34
CA GLU A 18 29.41 -5.12 13.47
C GLU A 18 29.65 -6.62 13.52
N TYR A 19 28.61 -7.42 13.40
CA TYR A 19 28.69 -8.88 13.36
C TYR A 19 29.60 -9.36 12.22
N LEU A 20 29.40 -8.84 11.02
CA LEU A 20 30.18 -9.20 9.84
C LEU A 20 31.65 -8.79 10.02
N MET A 21 31.91 -7.60 10.55
CA MET A 21 33.27 -7.10 10.75
C MET A 21 34.02 -7.89 11.82
N GLU A 22 33.36 -8.30 12.90
CA GLU A 22 33.95 -9.17 13.92
C GLU A 22 34.38 -10.52 13.33
N ARG A 23 33.54 -11.13 12.50
CA ARG A 23 33.84 -12.39 11.84
C ARG A 23 35.02 -12.23 10.87
N MET A 24 35.04 -11.17 10.10
CA MET A 24 36.12 -10.90 9.15
C MET A 24 37.44 -10.62 9.86
N ALA A 25 37.42 -9.96 11.01
CA ALA A 25 38.60 -9.72 11.83
C ALA A 25 39.24 -11.02 12.36
N LEU A 26 38.43 -12.06 12.55
CA LEU A 26 38.91 -13.40 12.94
C LEU A 26 39.36 -14.26 11.75
N GLY A 27 39.36 -13.70 10.53
CA GLY A 27 39.79 -14.39 9.31
C GLY A 27 38.64 -15.12 8.56
N TRP A 28 37.40 -14.99 9.02
CA TRP A 28 36.26 -15.59 8.34
C TRP A 28 35.88 -14.78 7.10
N ARG A 29 35.44 -15.45 6.06
CA ARG A 29 34.93 -14.84 4.83
C ARG A 29 33.56 -15.39 4.53
N PRO A 30 32.60 -14.55 4.07
CA PRO A 30 31.32 -15.08 3.58
C PRO A 30 31.57 -16.03 2.41
N ALA A 31 31.01 -17.24 2.51
CA ALA A 31 31.18 -18.24 1.46
C ALA A 31 30.01 -18.31 0.50
N PHE A 32 28.79 -18.19 1.03
CA PHE A 32 27.57 -18.17 0.23
C PHE A 32 26.43 -17.57 1.05
N ILE A 33 25.36 -17.22 0.37
CA ILE A 33 24.11 -16.76 0.99
C ILE A 33 23.03 -17.74 0.61
N GLU A 34 22.29 -18.24 1.60
CA GLU A 34 21.11 -19.08 1.40
C GLU A 34 19.86 -18.26 1.79
N TRP A 35 18.91 -18.20 0.89
CA TRP A 35 17.66 -17.48 1.08
C TRP A 35 16.52 -18.47 1.21
N GLU A 36 15.63 -18.22 2.15
CA GLU A 36 14.42 -19.02 2.29
C GLU A 36 13.20 -18.10 2.35
N ARG A 37 12.08 -18.60 1.89
CA ARG A 37 10.78 -17.95 2.05
C ARG A 37 9.72 -19.03 2.27
N GLU A 38 8.70 -18.66 2.98
CA GLU A 38 7.54 -19.53 3.11
C GLU A 38 6.76 -19.53 1.81
N ILE A 39 6.35 -20.74 1.39
CA ILE A 39 5.46 -20.91 0.23
C ILE A 39 4.04 -20.91 0.78
N LEU A 40 3.28 -19.89 0.39
CA LEU A 40 1.88 -19.78 0.80
C LEU A 40 1.01 -20.72 -0.02
N PRO A 41 -0.12 -21.19 0.55
CA PRO A 41 -1.11 -21.96 -0.19
C PRO A 41 -1.58 -21.18 -1.42
N GLU A 42 -1.88 -21.90 -2.50
CA GLU A 42 -2.42 -21.32 -3.72
C GLU A 42 -3.68 -20.49 -3.41
N GLY A 43 -3.71 -19.22 -3.87
CA GLY A 43 -4.81 -18.30 -3.59
C GLY A 43 -4.63 -17.46 -2.32
N ALA A 44 -3.59 -17.67 -1.50
CA ALA A 44 -3.28 -16.80 -0.38
C ALA A 44 -2.65 -15.48 -0.88
N PRO A 45 -2.95 -14.32 -0.28
CA PRO A 45 -2.30 -13.07 -0.64
C PRO A 45 -0.81 -13.14 -0.30
N GLU A 46 0.04 -12.67 -1.21
CA GLU A 46 1.48 -12.60 -0.95
C GLU A 46 1.75 -11.60 0.18
N PRO A 47 2.47 -12.00 1.25
CA PRO A 47 2.68 -11.14 2.42
C PRO A 47 3.55 -9.90 2.13
N TYR A 48 4.20 -9.86 0.97
CA TYR A 48 5.07 -8.75 0.55
C TYR A 48 4.60 -8.10 -0.76
N ALA A 49 3.41 -8.44 -1.25
CA ALA A 49 2.82 -7.69 -2.34
C ALA A 49 2.55 -6.29 -1.83
N GLU A 50 3.33 -5.33 -2.28
CA GLU A 50 3.01 -3.93 -2.02
C GLU A 50 1.61 -3.68 -2.56
N GLU A 51 0.69 -3.35 -1.66
CA GLU A 51 -0.65 -3.03 -2.05
C GLU A 51 -0.62 -1.79 -2.94
N ILE A 52 -1.18 -1.91 -4.15
CA ILE A 52 -1.26 -0.78 -5.07
C ILE A 52 -2.16 0.29 -4.43
N PRO A 53 -1.65 1.51 -4.18
CA PRO A 53 -2.46 2.54 -3.55
C PRO A 53 -3.74 2.82 -4.34
N TYR A 54 -4.84 3.02 -3.64
CA TYR A 54 -6.12 3.33 -4.29
C TYR A 54 -6.02 4.64 -5.10
N GLY A 55 -6.50 4.63 -6.31
CA GLY A 55 -6.37 5.71 -7.29
C GLY A 55 -5.28 5.47 -8.32
N LEU A 56 -4.48 4.42 -8.14
CA LEU A 56 -3.41 4.03 -9.06
C LEU A 56 -3.63 2.61 -9.58
N GLN A 57 -3.04 2.32 -10.71
CA GLN A 57 -3.02 0.98 -11.31
C GLN A 57 -1.67 0.72 -11.95
N VAL A 58 -1.38 -0.55 -12.22
CA VAL A 58 -0.17 -0.93 -12.95
C VAL A 58 -0.34 -0.51 -14.42
N ALA A 59 0.68 0.13 -14.97
CA ALA A 59 0.70 0.51 -16.38
C ALA A 59 0.62 -0.74 -17.29
N ALA A 60 0.09 -0.57 -18.49
CA ALA A 60 -0.08 -1.67 -19.46
C ALA A 60 1.24 -2.36 -19.81
N ASP A 61 2.36 -1.64 -19.78
CA ASP A 61 3.70 -2.14 -20.04
C ASP A 61 4.41 -2.67 -18.79
N CYS A 62 3.71 -2.71 -17.64
CA CYS A 62 4.26 -3.09 -16.32
C CYS A 62 5.46 -2.24 -15.87
N GLY A 63 5.67 -1.06 -16.46
CA GLY A 63 6.80 -0.18 -16.19
C GLY A 63 6.65 0.72 -14.96
N GLY A 64 5.52 0.66 -14.25
CA GLY A 64 5.26 1.50 -13.09
C GLY A 64 3.78 1.65 -12.78
N LEU A 65 3.45 2.59 -11.92
CA LEU A 65 2.08 2.91 -11.55
C LEU A 65 1.59 4.13 -12.32
N VAL A 66 0.35 4.06 -12.79
CA VAL A 66 -0.33 5.16 -13.48
C VAL A 66 -1.67 5.46 -12.80
N GLU A 67 -2.24 6.62 -13.07
CA GLU A 67 -3.53 7.02 -12.55
C GLU A 67 -4.65 6.05 -12.98
N ASN A 68 -5.51 5.66 -12.03
CA ASN A 68 -6.73 4.93 -12.31
C ASN A 68 -7.90 5.92 -12.32
N SER A 69 -8.40 6.25 -13.50
CA SER A 69 -9.43 7.27 -13.67
C SER A 69 -10.75 6.91 -13.00
N GLN A 70 -11.13 5.64 -12.97
CA GLN A 70 -12.36 5.19 -12.31
C GLN A 70 -12.26 5.31 -10.80
N GLU A 71 -11.13 4.92 -10.22
CA GLU A 71 -10.91 5.06 -8.77
C GLU A 71 -10.81 6.53 -8.38
N ASN A 72 -10.17 7.36 -9.17
CA ASN A 72 -10.10 8.80 -8.94
C ASN A 72 -11.48 9.48 -9.01
N GLU A 73 -12.34 9.03 -9.91
CA GLU A 73 -13.74 9.49 -9.98
C GLU A 73 -14.50 9.14 -8.70
N ILE A 74 -14.31 7.93 -8.19
CA ILE A 74 -14.91 7.49 -6.93
C ILE A 74 -14.43 8.35 -5.77
N ILE A 75 -13.12 8.63 -5.68
CA ILE A 75 -12.54 9.49 -4.65
C ILE A 75 -13.13 10.90 -4.73
N THR A 76 -13.21 11.48 -5.92
CA THR A 76 -13.76 12.82 -6.13
C THR A 76 -15.20 12.91 -5.65
N LEU A 77 -16.03 11.96 -6.06
CA LEU A 77 -17.45 11.90 -5.67
C LEU A 77 -17.60 11.74 -4.15
N ALA A 78 -16.85 10.81 -3.57
CA ALA A 78 -16.92 10.55 -2.13
C ALA A 78 -16.48 11.78 -1.33
N LEU A 79 -15.39 12.43 -1.69
CA LEU A 79 -14.93 13.64 -1.00
C LEU A 79 -15.92 14.80 -1.13
N ASP A 80 -16.53 14.99 -2.29
CA ASP A 80 -17.55 16.03 -2.48
C ASP A 80 -18.76 15.82 -1.57
N MET A 81 -19.20 14.59 -1.45
CA MET A 81 -20.34 14.26 -0.57
C MET A 81 -19.99 14.40 0.91
N ILE A 82 -18.80 13.96 1.31
CA ILE A 82 -18.33 14.03 2.71
C ILE A 82 -18.19 15.50 3.13
N VAL A 83 -17.67 16.35 2.26
CA VAL A 83 -17.54 17.80 2.51
C VAL A 83 -18.91 18.45 2.73
N GLU A 84 -19.97 17.94 2.12
CA GLU A 84 -21.35 18.40 2.29
C GLU A 84 -22.08 17.71 3.47
N ASP A 85 -21.31 17.12 4.39
CA ASP A 85 -21.82 16.47 5.59
C ASP A 85 -22.72 15.25 5.32
N CYS A 86 -22.57 14.60 4.16
CA CYS A 86 -23.26 13.34 3.89
C CYS A 86 -22.66 12.23 4.74
N PRO A 87 -23.48 11.42 5.41
CA PRO A 87 -22.98 10.27 6.15
C PRO A 87 -22.40 9.23 5.19
N LEU A 88 -21.42 8.44 5.67
CA LEU A 88 -20.75 7.43 4.85
C LEU A 88 -21.72 6.39 4.27
N SER A 89 -22.80 6.08 4.98
CA SER A 89 -23.88 5.20 4.49
C SER A 89 -24.52 5.73 3.21
N ARG A 90 -24.72 7.03 3.13
CA ARG A 90 -25.29 7.68 1.94
C ARG A 90 -24.28 7.75 0.80
N VAL A 91 -23.02 8.00 1.11
CA VAL A 91 -21.94 7.97 0.11
C VAL A 91 -21.83 6.58 -0.51
N ALA A 92 -21.83 5.54 0.33
CA ALA A 92 -21.81 4.14 -0.15
C ALA A 92 -23.01 3.82 -1.02
N ALA A 93 -24.22 4.23 -0.62
CA ALA A 93 -25.43 4.03 -1.41
C ALA A 93 -25.35 4.70 -2.78
N GLU A 94 -24.85 5.94 -2.85
CA GLU A 94 -24.67 6.67 -4.10
C GLU A 94 -23.67 5.98 -5.04
N LEU A 95 -22.54 5.52 -4.50
CA LEU A 95 -21.54 4.78 -5.29
C LEU A 95 -22.14 3.49 -5.86
N ASN A 96 -22.89 2.76 -5.06
CA ASN A 96 -23.56 1.53 -5.48
C ASN A 96 -24.62 1.80 -6.55
N GLN A 97 -25.40 2.86 -6.39
CA GLN A 97 -26.43 3.25 -7.34
C GLN A 97 -25.84 3.63 -8.70
N ARG A 98 -24.65 4.24 -8.73
CA ARG A 98 -23.92 4.58 -9.96
C ARG A 98 -23.18 3.40 -10.56
N GLY A 99 -23.24 2.23 -9.96
CA GLY A 99 -22.60 1.02 -10.46
C GLY A 99 -21.11 0.89 -10.12
N HIS A 100 -20.60 1.74 -9.26
CA HIS A 100 -19.21 1.62 -8.81
C HIS A 100 -19.06 0.43 -7.87
N LYS A 101 -17.93 -0.29 -8.01
CA LYS A 101 -17.58 -1.44 -7.18
C LYS A 101 -16.26 -1.20 -6.45
N THR A 102 -16.06 -1.90 -5.35
CA THR A 102 -14.73 -1.98 -4.72
C THR A 102 -13.77 -2.74 -5.62
N ARG A 103 -12.47 -2.70 -5.33
CA ARG A 103 -11.48 -3.49 -6.06
C ARG A 103 -11.76 -4.99 -6.02
N ALA A 104 -12.38 -5.47 -4.95
CA ALA A 104 -12.80 -6.86 -4.81
C ALA A 104 -14.06 -7.20 -5.62
N GLY A 105 -14.66 -6.23 -6.30
CA GLY A 105 -15.88 -6.41 -7.08
C GLY A 105 -17.16 -6.44 -6.24
N THR A 106 -17.10 -6.05 -4.98
CA THR A 106 -18.23 -6.02 -4.06
C THR A 106 -18.88 -4.63 -4.00
N ALA A 107 -20.08 -4.57 -3.43
CA ALA A 107 -20.75 -3.30 -3.17
C ALA A 107 -20.01 -2.51 -2.09
N TRP A 108 -20.07 -1.18 -2.19
CA TRP A 108 -19.49 -0.29 -1.19
C TRP A 108 -20.27 -0.33 0.12
N THR A 109 -19.55 -0.33 1.24
CA THR A 109 -20.09 -0.21 2.59
C THR A 109 -19.53 1.03 3.28
N PRO A 110 -20.18 1.56 4.33
CA PRO A 110 -19.60 2.66 5.12
C PRO A 110 -18.22 2.34 5.68
N SER A 111 -17.98 1.08 6.07
CA SER A 111 -16.68 0.63 6.59
C SER A 111 -15.58 0.72 5.53
N ASP A 112 -15.88 0.35 4.28
CA ASP A 112 -14.93 0.46 3.17
C ASP A 112 -14.49 1.91 2.96
N LEU A 113 -15.43 2.84 3.03
CA LEU A 113 -15.16 4.26 2.88
C LEU A 113 -14.37 4.81 4.06
N PHE A 114 -14.69 4.38 5.27
CA PHE A 114 -13.95 4.80 6.46
C PHE A 114 -12.47 4.39 6.40
N VAL A 115 -12.22 3.16 6.00
CA VAL A 115 -10.85 2.63 5.84
C VAL A 115 -10.10 3.38 4.73
N LEU A 116 -10.80 3.77 3.66
CA LEU A 116 -10.21 4.45 2.51
C LEU A 116 -10.02 5.95 2.73
N LEU A 117 -10.68 6.54 3.71
CA LEU A 117 -10.70 7.99 3.92
C LEU A 117 -9.31 8.63 4.04
N PRO A 118 -8.34 8.07 4.81
CA PRO A 118 -6.98 8.63 4.85
C PRO A 118 -6.32 8.71 3.48
N ARG A 119 -6.51 7.68 2.66
CA ARG A 119 -5.96 7.65 1.29
C ARG A 119 -6.66 8.69 0.39
N MET A 120 -7.96 8.85 0.50
CA MET A 120 -8.71 9.86 -0.23
C MET A 120 -8.21 11.27 0.08
N ILE A 121 -7.98 11.56 1.35
CA ILE A 121 -7.44 12.85 1.79
C ILE A 121 -6.02 13.05 1.25
N GLN A 122 -5.21 12.02 1.21
CA GLN A 122 -3.85 12.07 0.66
C GLN A 122 -3.84 12.36 -0.85
N VAL A 123 -4.80 11.84 -1.57
CA VAL A 123 -4.91 12.00 -3.04
C VAL A 123 -5.56 13.34 -3.43
N GLY A 124 -6.37 13.91 -2.55
CA GLY A 124 -7.15 15.11 -2.82
C GLY A 124 -6.39 16.26 -3.50
N PRO A 125 -5.17 16.62 -3.06
CA PRO A 125 -4.41 17.71 -3.68
C PRO A 125 -4.12 17.52 -5.18
N ARG A 126 -4.14 16.28 -5.66
CA ARG A 126 -3.92 15.98 -7.09
C ARG A 126 -5.19 16.06 -7.92
N LEU A 127 -6.36 15.86 -7.29
CA LEU A 127 -7.64 15.78 -7.97
C LEU A 127 -8.37 17.12 -8.01
N PHE A 128 -8.07 18.01 -7.08
CA PHE A 128 -8.69 19.32 -6.97
C PHE A 128 -7.66 20.42 -7.16
N SER A 129 -8.10 21.60 -7.61
CA SER A 129 -7.24 22.78 -7.60
C SER A 129 -6.84 23.14 -6.17
N SER A 130 -5.74 23.86 -6.00
CA SER A 130 -5.25 24.26 -4.68
C SER A 130 -6.32 24.99 -3.87
N GLU A 131 -7.05 25.89 -4.49
CA GLU A 131 -8.14 26.66 -3.85
C GLU A 131 -9.31 25.74 -3.45
N GLN A 132 -9.74 24.85 -4.36
CA GLN A 132 -10.79 23.87 -4.09
C GLN A 132 -10.39 22.93 -2.96
N TRP A 133 -9.13 22.49 -2.96
CA TRP A 133 -8.65 21.56 -1.95
C TRP A 133 -8.57 22.18 -0.56
N ILE A 134 -8.07 23.41 -0.45
CA ILE A 134 -8.01 24.13 0.83
C ILE A 134 -9.41 24.25 1.44
N HIS A 135 -10.40 24.63 0.63
CA HIS A 135 -11.79 24.74 1.08
C HIS A 135 -12.35 23.39 1.57
N ARG A 136 -12.14 22.32 0.81
CA ARG A 136 -12.61 20.97 1.17
C ARG A 136 -11.87 20.44 2.39
N ARG A 137 -10.56 20.65 2.47
CA ARG A 137 -9.73 20.14 3.57
C ARG A 137 -10.15 20.66 4.93
N GLN A 138 -10.62 21.89 5.01
CA GLN A 138 -11.13 22.49 6.24
C GLN A 138 -12.37 21.78 6.78
N ARG A 139 -13.16 21.19 5.90
CA ARG A 139 -14.40 20.49 6.23
C ARG A 139 -14.23 18.99 6.42
N LEU A 140 -13.07 18.44 6.05
CA LEU A 140 -12.77 17.02 6.23
C LEU A 140 -12.27 16.73 7.65
N PRO A 141 -12.55 15.53 8.19
CA PRO A 141 -12.02 15.16 9.49
C PRO A 141 -10.49 15.10 9.46
N ARG A 142 -9.87 15.40 10.59
CA ARG A 142 -8.43 15.22 10.76
C ARG A 142 -8.17 13.73 10.97
N VAL A 143 -7.50 13.14 10.01
CA VAL A 143 -7.05 11.75 10.10
C VAL A 143 -5.55 11.78 10.36
N VAL A 144 -5.16 11.21 11.48
CA VAL A 144 -3.76 11.13 11.90
C VAL A 144 -3.16 9.81 11.43
#